data_84691043dc2fee2585077ade39049108
#
_entry.id   84691043dc2fee2585077ade39049108
#
_cell.length_a   1.000
_cell.length_b   1.000
_cell.length_c   1.000
_cell.angle_alpha   90.00
_cell.angle_beta   90.00
_cell.angle_gamma   90.00
#
_symmetry.space_group_name_H-M   'P 1'
#
loop_
_entity.id
_entity.type
_entity.pdbx_description
1 polymer ?
#
loop_
_entity_poly.entity_id
_entity_poly.type
_entity_poly.pdbx_seq_one_letter_code
_entity_poly.pdbx_strand_id
1 'polypeptide(L)'
;MTGEFVNKGESQSIINNFIMLLAESSYSMDDIKSKVEDSIIAIYKDPKFRHSYSQIFATIKTQIMPSDKYNIDFLSMNVETLYDLNDRDNGWGDEVKNKINKLCDHIMLETSRMGYFNNQFAQYQDLEKQLKDNTLSVRKTGKKLKDASKELTKAQATIDSLRSESVTVLSIFAAIMLAGIGGF
;
A
#
# COMPACT_ATOMS: atom_id res chain seq x y z
N MET A 1 9.03 -15.18 -51.70
CA MET A 1 8.15 -14.64 -50.61
C MET A 1 9.08 -14.04 -49.56
N THR A 2 9.30 -12.76 -49.66
CA THR A 2 10.08 -11.96 -48.69
C THR A 2 9.20 -11.76 -47.47
N GLY A 3 9.41 -12.61 -46.43
CA GLY A 3 8.78 -12.36 -45.15
C GLY A 3 9.38 -11.09 -44.57
N GLU A 4 8.57 -10.02 -44.51
CA GLU A 4 8.89 -8.83 -43.74
C GLU A 4 9.07 -9.23 -42.30
N PHE A 5 10.31 -9.21 -41.83
CA PHE A 5 10.61 -9.34 -40.42
C PHE A 5 10.09 -8.08 -39.72
N VAL A 6 9.04 -8.23 -38.94
CA VAL A 6 8.50 -7.15 -38.09
C VAL A 6 9.65 -6.60 -37.23
N ASN A 7 9.85 -5.30 -37.24
CA ASN A 7 10.91 -4.66 -36.46
C ASN A 7 10.71 -4.99 -34.98
N LYS A 8 11.81 -5.29 -34.26
CA LYS A 8 11.78 -5.68 -32.83
C LYS A 8 11.00 -4.67 -31.94
N GLY A 9 11.07 -3.39 -32.25
CA GLY A 9 10.31 -2.35 -31.56
C GLY A 9 8.79 -2.43 -31.82
N GLU A 10 8.42 -2.78 -33.03
CA GLU A 10 7.03 -2.96 -33.45
C GLU A 10 6.42 -4.21 -32.80
N SER A 11 7.16 -5.34 -32.80
CA SER A 11 6.73 -6.56 -32.11
C SER A 11 6.51 -6.35 -30.63
N GLN A 12 7.37 -5.58 -29.95
CA GLN A 12 7.19 -5.27 -28.54
C GLN A 12 5.99 -4.34 -28.30
N SER A 13 5.73 -3.39 -29.21
CA SER A 13 4.55 -2.53 -29.15
C SER A 13 3.26 -3.34 -29.27
N ILE A 14 3.21 -4.35 -30.13
CA ILE A 14 2.06 -5.25 -30.26
C ILE A 14 1.83 -6.01 -28.94
N ILE A 15 2.89 -6.51 -28.30
CA ILE A 15 2.76 -7.18 -27.01
C ILE A 15 2.26 -6.22 -25.93
N ASN A 16 2.77 -4.99 -25.88
CA ASN A 16 2.31 -4.01 -24.90
C ASN A 16 0.83 -3.68 -25.11
N ASN A 17 0.39 -3.51 -26.35
CA ASN A 17 -1.02 -3.29 -26.70
C ASN A 17 -1.89 -4.50 -26.32
N PHE A 18 -1.38 -5.70 -26.51
CA PHE A 18 -2.07 -6.93 -26.12
C PHE A 18 -2.24 -7.01 -24.59
N ILE A 19 -1.22 -6.68 -23.82
CA ILE A 19 -1.30 -6.62 -22.35
C ILE A 19 -2.37 -5.61 -21.90
N MET A 20 -2.41 -4.43 -22.52
CA MET A 20 -3.45 -3.43 -22.24
C MET A 20 -4.84 -3.95 -22.59
N LEU A 21 -4.98 -4.63 -23.72
CA LEU A 21 -6.23 -5.23 -24.16
C LEU A 21 -6.71 -6.29 -23.13
N LEU A 22 -5.83 -7.14 -22.63
CA LEU A 22 -6.16 -8.12 -21.59
C LEU A 22 -6.58 -7.49 -20.26
N ALA A 23 -6.23 -6.23 -20.02
CA ALA A 23 -6.62 -5.49 -18.83
C ALA A 23 -7.94 -4.71 -18.98
N GLU A 24 -8.54 -4.67 -20.17
CA GLU A 24 -9.70 -3.84 -20.48
C GLU A 24 -11.03 -4.43 -19.99
N SER A 25 -11.19 -5.75 -20.11
CA SER A 25 -12.37 -6.48 -19.64
C SER A 25 -12.07 -7.95 -19.44
N SER A 26 -13.00 -8.68 -18.80
CA SER A 26 -12.94 -10.14 -18.74
C SER A 26 -13.31 -10.74 -20.11
N TYR A 27 -12.51 -11.68 -20.59
CA TYR A 27 -12.69 -12.35 -21.88
C TYR A 27 -12.96 -13.85 -21.70
N SER A 28 -13.75 -14.38 -22.62
CA SER A 28 -13.88 -15.85 -22.76
C SER A 28 -12.61 -16.44 -23.38
N MET A 29 -12.47 -17.77 -23.28
CA MET A 29 -11.34 -18.49 -23.88
C MET A 29 -11.29 -18.31 -25.41
N ASP A 30 -12.46 -18.29 -26.08
CA ASP A 30 -12.54 -18.09 -27.54
C ASP A 30 -12.15 -16.67 -27.94
N ASP A 31 -12.52 -15.66 -27.15
CA ASP A 31 -12.10 -14.28 -27.36
C ASP A 31 -10.57 -14.14 -27.22
N ILE A 32 -9.99 -14.77 -26.19
CA ILE A 32 -8.55 -14.75 -25.99
C ILE A 32 -7.84 -15.47 -27.12
N LYS A 33 -8.33 -16.63 -27.53
CA LYS A 33 -7.75 -17.38 -28.67
C LYS A 33 -7.67 -16.53 -29.92
N SER A 34 -8.79 -15.90 -30.32
CA SER A 34 -8.83 -15.01 -31.49
C SER A 34 -7.80 -13.88 -31.36
N LYS A 35 -7.76 -13.20 -30.19
CA LYS A 35 -6.83 -12.07 -29.97
C LYS A 35 -5.37 -12.49 -30.01
N VAL A 36 -5.02 -13.69 -29.53
CA VAL A 36 -3.67 -14.25 -29.57
C VAL A 36 -3.29 -14.59 -31.01
N GLU A 37 -4.19 -15.25 -31.75
CA GLU A 37 -3.95 -15.62 -33.16
C GLU A 37 -3.73 -14.37 -34.01
N ASP A 38 -4.54 -13.35 -33.86
CA ASP A 38 -4.47 -12.11 -34.62
C ASP A 38 -3.22 -11.26 -34.29
N SER A 39 -2.74 -11.31 -33.03
CA SER A 39 -1.76 -10.31 -32.56
C SER A 39 -0.38 -10.89 -32.26
N ILE A 40 -0.27 -12.11 -31.75
CA ILE A 40 0.95 -12.59 -31.08
C ILE A 40 1.61 -13.76 -31.81
N ILE A 41 0.83 -14.70 -32.36
CA ILE A 41 1.40 -15.91 -32.93
C ILE A 41 2.38 -15.59 -34.06
N ALA A 42 2.05 -14.62 -34.91
CA ALA A 42 2.93 -14.20 -36.01
C ALA A 42 4.29 -13.69 -35.51
N ILE A 43 4.29 -12.97 -34.39
CA ILE A 43 5.50 -12.43 -33.76
C ILE A 43 6.36 -13.57 -33.19
N TYR A 44 5.73 -14.51 -32.50
CA TYR A 44 6.45 -15.61 -31.84
C TYR A 44 6.91 -16.71 -32.80
N LYS A 45 6.46 -16.69 -34.06
CA LYS A 45 7.05 -17.51 -35.11
C LYS A 45 8.49 -17.08 -35.46
N ASP A 46 8.88 -15.81 -35.16
CA ASP A 46 10.29 -15.41 -35.24
C ASP A 46 11.07 -16.02 -34.07
N PRO A 47 12.01 -16.95 -34.32
CA PRO A 47 12.77 -17.59 -33.27
C PRO A 47 13.70 -16.62 -32.54
N LYS A 48 14.06 -15.50 -33.14
CA LYS A 48 14.97 -14.49 -32.57
C LYS A 48 14.22 -13.49 -31.68
N PHE A 49 12.89 -13.37 -31.82
CA PHE A 49 12.13 -12.43 -31.04
C PHE A 49 12.02 -12.89 -29.59
N ARG A 50 12.33 -11.95 -28.68
CA ARG A 50 12.14 -12.10 -27.22
C ARG A 50 11.49 -10.84 -26.71
N HIS A 51 10.35 -10.96 -26.02
CA HIS A 51 9.71 -9.84 -25.36
C HIS A 51 10.58 -9.28 -24.23
N SER A 52 10.43 -8.00 -23.94
CA SER A 52 11.19 -7.30 -22.91
C SER A 52 10.42 -7.26 -21.59
N TYR A 53 10.98 -7.86 -20.54
CA TYR A 53 10.42 -7.84 -19.18
C TYR A 53 10.26 -6.44 -18.65
N SER A 54 11.28 -5.59 -18.85
CA SER A 54 11.22 -4.19 -18.39
C SER A 54 10.11 -3.40 -19.06
N GLN A 55 9.75 -3.72 -20.31
CA GLN A 55 8.64 -3.08 -21.00
C GLN A 55 7.29 -3.62 -20.54
N ILE A 56 7.16 -4.92 -20.26
CA ILE A 56 5.97 -5.50 -19.61
C ILE A 56 5.72 -4.80 -18.27
N PHE A 57 6.74 -4.74 -17.42
CA PHE A 57 6.67 -4.01 -16.15
C PHE A 57 6.27 -2.54 -16.34
N ALA A 58 6.91 -1.84 -17.27
CA ALA A 58 6.62 -0.43 -17.54
C ALA A 58 5.16 -0.25 -18.00
N THR A 59 4.66 -1.10 -18.89
CA THR A 59 3.27 -1.06 -19.39
C THR A 59 2.27 -1.26 -18.23
N ILE A 60 2.47 -2.26 -17.39
CA ILE A 60 1.60 -2.49 -16.23
C ILE A 60 1.63 -1.29 -15.29
N LYS A 61 2.82 -0.81 -14.93
CA LYS A 61 3.00 0.27 -13.97
C LYS A 61 2.48 1.62 -14.45
N THR A 62 2.69 1.96 -15.74
CA THR A 62 2.43 3.32 -16.23
C THR A 62 1.14 3.45 -17.02
N GLN A 63 0.62 2.36 -17.57
CA GLN A 63 -0.58 2.37 -18.42
C GLN A 63 -1.78 1.71 -17.73
N ILE A 64 -1.57 0.62 -16.99
CA ILE A 64 -2.67 -0.14 -16.38
C ILE A 64 -2.97 0.39 -14.97
N MET A 65 -1.96 0.46 -14.09
CA MET A 65 -2.15 0.82 -12.68
C MET A 65 -2.79 2.20 -12.44
N PRO A 66 -2.42 3.28 -13.17
CA PRO A 66 -3.00 4.61 -12.92
C PRO A 66 -4.31 4.85 -13.70
N SER A 67 -4.80 3.90 -14.47
CA SER A 67 -5.90 4.08 -15.41
C SER A 67 -7.22 3.56 -14.86
N ASP A 68 -8.28 4.34 -15.00
CA ASP A 68 -9.65 3.89 -14.70
C ASP A 68 -10.22 2.97 -15.81
N LYS A 69 -9.57 2.93 -16.98
CA LYS A 69 -9.98 2.11 -18.13
C LYS A 69 -9.53 0.64 -17.99
N TYR A 70 -8.40 0.41 -17.33
CA TYR A 70 -7.75 -0.89 -17.24
C TYR A 70 -7.80 -1.42 -15.80
N ASN A 71 -7.93 -2.74 -15.67
CA ASN A 71 -7.99 -3.42 -14.38
C ASN A 71 -6.96 -4.54 -14.33
N ILE A 72 -6.13 -4.52 -13.29
CA ILE A 72 -5.08 -5.53 -13.08
C ILE A 72 -5.67 -6.93 -12.78
N ASP A 73 -6.88 -6.98 -12.18
CA ASP A 73 -7.56 -8.24 -11.92
C ASP A 73 -8.04 -8.87 -13.22
N PHE A 74 -8.56 -8.09 -14.17
CA PHE A 74 -8.88 -8.59 -15.51
C PHE A 74 -7.64 -9.09 -16.24
N LEU A 75 -6.53 -8.34 -16.14
CA LEU A 75 -5.26 -8.81 -16.71
C LEU A 75 -4.87 -10.17 -16.14
N SER A 76 -4.90 -10.35 -14.82
CA SER A 76 -4.54 -11.62 -14.17
C SER A 76 -5.46 -12.77 -14.63
N MET A 77 -6.78 -12.58 -14.60
CA MET A 77 -7.76 -13.59 -15.02
C MET A 77 -7.59 -13.99 -16.50
N ASN A 78 -7.38 -13.01 -17.37
CA ASN A 78 -7.23 -13.27 -18.81
C ASN A 78 -5.89 -13.96 -19.13
N VAL A 79 -4.82 -13.66 -18.36
CA VAL A 79 -3.53 -14.35 -18.50
C VAL A 79 -3.61 -15.79 -18.01
N GLU A 80 -4.35 -16.09 -16.93
CA GLU A 80 -4.63 -17.47 -16.51
C GLU A 80 -5.42 -18.23 -17.58
N THR A 81 -6.44 -17.60 -18.17
CA THR A 81 -7.21 -18.20 -19.28
C THR A 81 -6.32 -18.44 -20.50
N LEU A 82 -5.39 -17.55 -20.80
CA LEU A 82 -4.41 -17.71 -21.88
C LEU A 82 -3.44 -18.88 -21.59
N TYR A 83 -3.01 -19.03 -20.34
CA TYR A 83 -2.16 -20.13 -19.90
C TYR A 83 -2.87 -21.48 -20.12
N ASP A 84 -4.11 -21.58 -19.65
CA ASP A 84 -4.96 -22.77 -19.82
C ASP A 84 -5.22 -23.11 -21.30
N LEU A 85 -5.44 -22.06 -22.13
CA LEU A 85 -5.60 -22.22 -23.56
C LEU A 85 -4.32 -22.78 -24.21
N ASN A 86 -3.15 -22.32 -23.76
CA ASN A 86 -1.86 -22.72 -24.31
C ASN A 86 -1.52 -24.19 -24.02
N ASP A 87 -2.00 -24.74 -22.90
CA ASP A 87 -1.83 -26.15 -22.54
C ASP A 87 -2.71 -27.12 -23.36
N ARG A 88 -3.73 -26.59 -24.03
CA ARG A 88 -4.63 -27.40 -24.87
C ARG A 88 -4.00 -27.65 -26.24
N ASP A 89 -4.57 -28.64 -26.96
CA ASP A 89 -4.26 -28.82 -28.37
C ASP A 89 -4.97 -27.75 -29.19
N ASN A 90 -4.24 -26.67 -29.48
CA ASN A 90 -4.72 -25.49 -30.18
C ASN A 90 -4.04 -25.29 -31.55
N GLY A 91 -3.22 -26.26 -31.98
CA GLY A 91 -2.47 -26.22 -33.25
C GLY A 91 -1.25 -25.31 -33.24
N TRP A 92 -0.89 -24.72 -32.09
CA TRP A 92 0.32 -23.91 -31.95
C TRP A 92 1.55 -24.80 -31.77
N GLY A 93 2.66 -24.48 -32.45
CA GLY A 93 3.90 -25.23 -32.32
C GLY A 93 4.56 -25.03 -30.95
N ASP A 94 5.33 -26.03 -30.48
CA ASP A 94 5.93 -26.03 -29.13
C ASP A 94 6.79 -24.79 -28.83
N GLU A 95 7.47 -24.25 -29.83
CA GLU A 95 8.28 -23.04 -29.66
C GLU A 95 7.41 -21.81 -29.35
N VAL A 96 6.26 -21.68 -30.03
CA VAL A 96 5.29 -20.60 -29.80
C VAL A 96 4.65 -20.77 -28.44
N LYS A 97 4.22 -22.00 -28.09
CA LYS A 97 3.67 -22.33 -26.77
C LYS A 97 4.62 -21.95 -25.64
N ASN A 98 5.90 -22.31 -25.76
CA ASN A 98 6.92 -21.96 -24.77
C ASN A 98 7.13 -20.44 -24.62
N LYS A 99 7.02 -19.67 -25.70
CA LYS A 99 7.13 -18.21 -25.66
C LYS A 99 5.92 -17.55 -25.04
N ILE A 100 4.73 -18.07 -25.31
CA ILE A 100 3.47 -17.62 -24.69
C ILE A 100 3.50 -17.92 -23.18
N ASN A 101 3.91 -19.12 -22.75
CA ASN A 101 4.05 -19.45 -21.33
C ASN A 101 4.98 -18.46 -20.63
N LYS A 102 6.15 -18.16 -21.21
CA LYS A 102 7.06 -17.15 -20.65
C LYS A 102 6.43 -15.76 -20.57
N LEU A 103 5.61 -15.36 -21.54
CA LEU A 103 4.89 -14.09 -21.50
C LEU A 103 3.89 -14.10 -20.33
N CYS A 104 3.10 -15.15 -20.19
CA CYS A 104 2.16 -15.33 -19.09
C CYS A 104 2.87 -15.29 -17.74
N ASP A 105 3.93 -16.07 -17.54
CA ASP A 105 4.73 -16.09 -16.31
C ASP A 105 5.21 -14.69 -15.91
N HIS A 106 5.69 -13.90 -16.88
CA HIS A 106 6.18 -12.57 -16.60
C HIS A 106 5.05 -11.58 -16.26
N ILE A 107 3.93 -11.66 -16.95
CA ILE A 107 2.76 -10.82 -16.61
C ILE A 107 2.26 -11.20 -15.22
N MET A 108 2.09 -12.50 -14.91
CA MET A 108 1.64 -12.97 -13.60
C MET A 108 2.60 -12.56 -12.47
N LEU A 109 3.91 -12.64 -12.70
CA LEU A 109 4.91 -12.18 -11.74
C LEU A 109 4.77 -10.68 -11.47
N GLU A 110 4.65 -9.86 -12.51
CA GLU A 110 4.56 -8.41 -12.36
C GLU A 110 3.21 -7.97 -11.76
N THR A 111 2.09 -8.61 -12.10
CA THR A 111 0.80 -8.33 -11.47
C THR A 111 0.81 -8.68 -9.98
N SER A 112 1.39 -9.81 -9.61
CA SER A 112 1.56 -10.22 -8.20
C SER A 112 2.43 -9.24 -7.43
N ARG A 113 3.55 -8.78 -8.02
CA ARG A 113 4.42 -7.76 -7.41
C ARG A 113 3.68 -6.44 -7.21
N MET A 114 2.89 -6.00 -8.19
CA MET A 114 2.11 -4.76 -8.08
C MET A 114 1.02 -4.87 -7.00
N GLY A 115 0.33 -6.00 -6.90
CA GLY A 115 -0.61 -6.28 -5.82
C GLY A 115 0.04 -6.18 -4.44
N TYR A 116 1.23 -6.77 -4.28
CA TYR A 116 2.00 -6.66 -3.05
C TYR A 116 2.38 -5.21 -2.72
N PHE A 117 2.88 -4.44 -3.69
CA PHE A 117 3.24 -3.03 -3.48
C PHE A 117 2.03 -2.17 -3.12
N ASN A 118 0.88 -2.39 -3.74
CA ASN A 118 -0.35 -1.66 -3.41
C ASN A 118 -0.79 -1.93 -1.97
N ASN A 119 -0.76 -3.18 -1.53
CA ASN A 119 -1.09 -3.56 -0.16
C ASN A 119 -0.11 -2.93 0.85
N GLN A 120 1.18 -2.93 0.55
CA GLN A 120 2.19 -2.27 1.38
C GLN A 120 1.93 -0.76 1.46
N PHE A 121 1.65 -0.11 0.34
CA PHE A 121 1.39 1.33 0.31
C PHE A 121 0.13 1.70 1.11
N ALA A 122 -0.94 0.91 1.01
CA ALA A 122 -2.15 1.10 1.82
C ALA A 122 -1.86 0.97 3.33
N GLN A 123 -1.03 -0.01 3.72
CA GLN A 123 -0.59 -0.16 5.11
C GLN A 123 0.23 1.04 5.60
N TYR A 124 1.14 1.58 4.77
CA TYR A 124 1.89 2.78 5.12
C TYR A 124 1.00 4.00 5.32
N GLN A 125 -0.01 4.20 4.47
CA GLN A 125 -0.97 5.30 4.63
C GLN A 125 -1.78 5.17 5.93
N ASP A 126 -2.20 3.97 6.29
CA ASP A 126 -2.92 3.73 7.55
C ASP A 126 -2.03 3.98 8.77
N LEU A 127 -0.77 3.52 8.75
CA LEU A 127 0.22 3.81 9.79
C LEU A 127 0.50 5.30 9.94
N GLU A 128 0.62 6.04 8.84
CA GLU A 128 0.81 7.49 8.86
C GLU A 128 -0.38 8.20 9.53
N LYS A 129 -1.60 7.78 9.20
CA LYS A 129 -2.82 8.28 9.83
C LYS A 129 -2.85 7.99 11.33
N GLN A 130 -2.56 6.74 11.73
CA GLN A 130 -2.50 6.35 13.14
C GLN A 130 -1.43 7.16 13.91
N LEU A 131 -0.26 7.36 13.31
CA LEU A 131 0.81 8.16 13.92
C LEU A 131 0.37 9.61 14.15
N LYS A 132 -0.34 10.22 13.19
CA LYS A 132 -0.87 11.57 13.30
C LYS A 132 -1.91 11.67 14.42
N ASP A 133 -2.83 10.71 14.51
CA ASP A 133 -3.87 10.67 15.54
C ASP A 133 -3.26 10.46 16.95
N ASN A 134 -2.29 9.57 17.07
CA ASN A 134 -1.55 9.34 18.30
C ASN A 134 -0.78 10.60 18.73
N THR A 135 -0.13 11.29 17.81
CA THR A 135 0.59 12.53 18.09
C THR A 135 -0.35 13.61 18.63
N LEU A 136 -1.54 13.75 18.05
CA LEU A 136 -2.57 14.69 18.55
C LEU A 136 -3.07 14.29 19.94
N SER A 137 -3.26 12.99 20.20
CA SER A 137 -3.68 12.48 21.51
C SER A 137 -2.62 12.75 22.58
N VAL A 138 -1.36 12.46 22.31
CA VAL A 138 -0.22 12.74 23.20
C VAL A 138 -0.16 14.24 23.53
N ARG A 139 -0.31 15.10 22.53
CA ARG A 139 -0.31 16.55 22.74
C ARG A 139 -1.47 17.00 23.66
N LYS A 140 -2.69 16.46 23.47
CA LYS A 140 -3.84 16.75 24.33
C LYS A 140 -3.61 16.28 25.77
N THR A 141 -3.07 15.08 25.93
CA THR A 141 -2.75 14.50 27.25
C THR A 141 -1.65 15.31 27.95
N GLY A 142 -0.62 15.70 27.23
CA GLY A 142 0.44 16.57 27.75
C GLY A 142 -0.10 17.93 28.25
N LYS A 143 -1.06 18.53 27.54
CA LYS A 143 -1.72 19.76 28.01
C LYS A 143 -2.50 19.53 29.29
N LYS A 144 -3.32 18.46 29.36
CA LYS A 144 -4.06 18.10 30.60
C LYS A 144 -3.14 17.86 31.77
N LEU A 145 -2.02 17.17 31.55
CA LEU A 145 -1.02 16.90 32.61
C LEU A 145 -0.41 18.20 33.12
N LYS A 146 -0.08 19.13 32.24
CA LYS A 146 0.44 20.47 32.61
C LYS A 146 -0.57 21.26 33.42
N ASP A 147 -1.84 21.22 33.05
CA ASP A 147 -2.92 21.90 33.78
C ASP A 147 -3.13 21.28 35.17
N ALA A 148 -3.16 19.93 35.25
CA ALA A 148 -3.25 19.21 36.54
C ALA A 148 -2.04 19.48 37.44
N SER A 149 -0.83 19.56 36.89
CA SER A 149 0.38 19.92 37.63
C SER A 149 0.29 21.33 38.25
N LYS A 150 -0.27 22.30 37.51
CA LYS A 150 -0.51 23.64 38.04
C LYS A 150 -1.53 23.67 39.22
N GLU A 151 -2.61 22.89 39.08
CA GLU A 151 -3.59 22.78 40.14
C GLU A 151 -3.04 22.11 41.39
N LEU A 152 -2.19 21.07 41.20
CA LEU A 152 -1.49 20.43 42.31
C LEU A 152 -0.57 21.42 43.05
N THR A 153 0.19 22.23 42.30
CA THR A 153 1.09 23.25 42.89
C THR A 153 0.28 24.29 43.71
N LYS A 154 -0.90 24.73 43.20
CA LYS A 154 -1.77 25.65 43.97
C LYS A 154 -2.32 25.00 45.24
N ALA A 155 -2.77 23.73 45.14
CA ALA A 155 -3.30 23.01 46.28
C ALA A 155 -2.18 22.82 47.35
N GLN A 156 -0.96 22.52 46.97
CA GLN A 156 0.17 22.42 47.86
C GLN A 156 0.44 23.75 48.59
N ALA A 157 0.45 24.86 47.85
CA ALA A 157 0.62 26.20 48.47
C ALA A 157 -0.48 26.54 49.47
N THR A 158 -1.75 26.16 49.19
CA THR A 158 -2.85 26.32 50.12
C THR A 158 -2.70 25.50 51.39
N ILE A 159 -2.26 24.23 51.23
CA ILE A 159 -1.96 23.33 52.40
C ILE A 159 -0.85 23.94 53.27
N ASP A 160 0.21 24.43 52.68
CA ASP A 160 1.34 25.01 53.40
C ASP A 160 0.91 26.31 54.14
N SER A 161 0.03 27.14 53.56
CA SER A 161 -0.57 28.30 54.23
C SER A 161 -1.43 27.89 55.42
N LEU A 162 -2.37 26.94 55.24
CA LEU A 162 -3.20 26.41 56.34
C LEU A 162 -2.41 25.82 57.47
N ARG A 163 -1.32 25.09 57.12
CA ARG A 163 -0.41 24.53 58.15
C ARG A 163 0.27 25.63 58.95
N SER A 164 0.74 26.70 58.30
CA SER A 164 1.36 27.84 58.97
C SER A 164 0.36 28.58 59.88
N GLU A 165 -0.86 28.82 59.42
CA GLU A 165 -1.93 29.41 60.20
C GLU A 165 -2.27 28.55 61.44
N SER A 166 -2.41 27.23 61.27
CA SER A 166 -2.68 26.30 62.36
C SER A 166 -1.59 26.31 63.42
N VAL A 167 -0.32 26.34 63.04
CA VAL A 167 0.83 26.46 63.95
C VAL A 167 0.78 27.78 64.70
N THR A 168 0.42 28.88 64.01
CA THR A 168 0.29 30.20 64.65
C THR A 168 -0.81 30.20 65.68
N VAL A 169 -2.00 29.68 65.37
CA VAL A 169 -3.12 29.58 66.29
C VAL A 169 -2.77 28.72 67.49
N LEU A 170 -2.15 27.55 67.31
CA LEU A 170 -1.69 26.68 68.39
C LEU A 170 -0.68 27.40 69.29
N SER A 171 0.24 28.15 68.71
CA SER A 171 1.22 28.94 69.49
C SER A 171 0.61 30.01 70.36
N ILE A 172 -0.43 30.69 69.81
CA ILE A 172 -1.22 31.68 70.59
C ILE A 172 -1.97 31.00 71.75
N PHE A 173 -2.62 29.87 71.49
CA PHE A 173 -3.28 29.11 72.54
C PHE A 173 -2.32 28.64 73.66
N ALA A 174 -1.15 28.13 73.26
CA ALA A 174 -0.10 27.72 74.19
C ALA A 174 0.37 28.91 75.06
N ALA A 175 0.57 30.08 74.46
CA ALA A 175 0.96 31.28 75.18
C ALA A 175 -0.11 31.74 76.18
N ILE A 176 -1.39 31.72 75.80
CA ILE A 176 -2.52 32.07 76.70
C ILE A 176 -2.61 31.08 77.87
N MET A 177 -2.47 29.77 77.59
CA MET A 177 -2.49 28.75 78.68
C MET A 177 -1.33 28.93 79.65
N LEU A 178 -0.12 29.20 79.14
CA LEU A 178 1.05 29.46 80.00
C LEU A 178 0.89 30.73 80.82
N ALA A 179 0.32 31.80 80.29
CA ALA A 179 0.06 33.04 80.99
C ALA A 179 -1.01 32.86 82.09
N GLY A 180 -2.06 32.03 81.81
CA GLY A 180 -3.11 31.72 82.78
C GLY A 180 -2.66 30.86 83.98
N ILE A 181 -1.67 29.99 83.78
CA ILE A 181 -1.14 29.13 84.81
C ILE A 181 -0.08 29.86 85.70
N GLY A 182 0.65 30.81 85.12
CA GLY A 182 1.71 31.54 85.81
C GLY A 182 1.25 32.75 86.69
N GLY A 183 -0.07 32.98 86.75
CA GLY A 183 -0.65 34.12 87.49
C GLY A 183 -1.24 33.82 88.86
N PHE A 184 -0.78 32.76 89.49
CA PHE A 184 -1.08 32.47 90.92
C PHE A 184 0.19 32.53 91.78
#